data_f83a280a5fa8f1ff3d90b1df23d2b4cc
#
_entry.id   f83a280a5fa8f1ff3d90b1df23d2b4cc
#
_cell.length_a   1.000
_cell.length_b   1.000
_cell.length_c   1.000
_cell.angle_alpha   90.00
_cell.angle_beta   90.00
_cell.angle_gamma   90.00
#
_symmetry.space_group_name_H-M   'P 1'
#
loop_
_entity.id
_entity.type
_entity.pdbx_description
1 polymer ?
#
loop_
_entity_poly.entity_id
_entity_poly.type
_entity_poly.pdbx_seq_one_letter_code
_entity_poly.pdbx_strand_id
1 'polypeptide(L)'
;MQIPLNVLLYRLAANSIYETLNIDLSESFSGLKLFDINSMLDTLDAPKRELYLITARDLQKKEDSIRAYNFNKSCVFFCMCDNEEIHVDQFSDSLSVILLYTKQSYVEIFNRILTIFHDFESWDKEFHLTLLRGGSMQDLLDLSKNILTHPMLILDNNFSLLGYFSSELIDDETMSEILTAGYVTPQAMLRLRQDGLISTSENAENPLINYYCITPTECYYSMMYRFQNNGHTVGYALVLRNKVHPKTNYLDLMNVVVENLNLYFQQKRFTDRSSSEIYESIFGEILSNSLSSRQQIEDQLTFVSGFSIEGRFMLAQLTYTNHSELPFSFVSWNIRNSFPSLKPFVYDNKMYILKVCTDQDSLSTFITTEEEGIFRRCFRSQNFLCSVSNMFFTLMELPIAARQCNETYFRHQTLSNDFQYFRDISLLFVLRELEKMELIDMIESPEYHVLKQYDMMHNNNLCDIFIEYLQSGHNVNQTATAVFLHRNTVLNKIKKAMSVMQCDFEDYQTQTAFILSYLADHK
;
A
#
# COMPACT_ATOMS: atom_id res chain seq x y z
N MET A 1 -26.88 19.73 -5.97
CA MET A 1 -26.60 18.31 -5.72
C MET A 1 -27.85 17.47 -5.88
N GLN A 2 -27.75 16.21 -6.32
CA GLN A 2 -28.85 15.25 -6.32
C GLN A 2 -28.62 14.24 -5.19
N ILE A 3 -29.69 13.87 -4.48
CA ILE A 3 -29.62 12.95 -3.33
C ILE A 3 -30.34 11.66 -3.71
N PRO A 4 -29.72 10.47 -3.55
CA PRO A 4 -30.40 9.20 -3.72
C PRO A 4 -31.56 9.05 -2.74
N LEU A 5 -32.64 8.42 -3.20
CA LEU A 5 -33.86 8.27 -2.40
C LEU A 5 -33.64 7.48 -1.11
N ASN A 6 -32.83 6.43 -1.16
CA ASN A 6 -32.45 5.66 0.02
C ASN A 6 -31.71 6.49 1.08
N VAL A 7 -30.88 7.47 0.66
CA VAL A 7 -30.21 8.43 1.57
C VAL A 7 -31.25 9.36 2.21
N LEU A 8 -32.21 9.85 1.42
CA LEU A 8 -33.30 10.66 1.93
C LEU A 8 -34.13 9.89 2.96
N LEU A 9 -34.52 8.65 2.64
CA LEU A 9 -35.25 7.77 3.53
C LEU A 9 -34.45 7.42 4.79
N TYR A 10 -33.15 7.17 4.66
CA TYR A 10 -32.25 6.95 5.81
C TYR A 10 -32.28 8.14 6.78
N ARG A 11 -32.21 9.36 6.28
CA ARG A 11 -32.22 10.60 7.09
C ARG A 11 -33.59 10.89 7.72
N LEU A 12 -34.67 10.47 7.06
CA LEU A 12 -36.04 10.64 7.57
C LEU A 12 -36.41 9.56 8.58
N ALA A 13 -35.95 8.33 8.36
CA ALA A 13 -36.54 7.12 8.93
C ALA A 13 -35.97 6.70 10.28
N ALA A 14 -35.29 7.56 11.05
CA ALA A 14 -34.82 7.17 12.39
C ALA A 14 -35.90 6.50 13.25
N ASN A 15 -37.22 6.68 12.93
CA ASN A 15 -38.35 6.06 13.62
C ASN A 15 -39.58 5.81 12.72
N SER A 16 -39.48 5.78 11.40
CA SER A 16 -40.64 5.66 10.50
C SER A 16 -40.60 4.35 9.70
N ILE A 17 -41.74 3.71 9.52
CA ILE A 17 -41.90 2.55 8.62
C ILE A 17 -42.29 3.11 7.26
N TYR A 18 -41.73 2.56 6.16
CA TYR A 18 -42.13 2.92 4.83
C TYR A 18 -42.32 1.69 3.93
N GLU A 19 -43.12 1.83 2.91
CA GLU A 19 -43.31 0.88 1.82
C GLU A 19 -43.07 1.55 0.46
N THR A 20 -42.67 0.79 -0.54
CA THR A 20 -42.36 1.32 -1.87
C THR A 20 -43.00 0.49 -2.97
N LEU A 21 -43.47 1.16 -4.04
CA LEU A 21 -44.03 0.55 -5.22
C LEU A 21 -43.38 1.16 -6.47
N ASN A 22 -42.85 0.30 -7.36
CA ASN A 22 -42.28 0.68 -8.67
C ASN A 22 -41.25 1.82 -8.65
N ILE A 23 -40.37 1.81 -7.69
CA ILE A 23 -39.31 2.80 -7.56
C ILE A 23 -37.97 2.13 -7.29
N ASP A 24 -36.94 2.62 -7.98
CA ASP A 24 -35.57 2.29 -7.66
C ASP A 24 -35.08 3.26 -6.56
N LEU A 25 -34.71 2.71 -5.41
CA LEU A 25 -34.21 3.49 -4.28
C LEU A 25 -32.86 4.18 -4.55
N SER A 26 -32.13 3.78 -5.59
CA SER A 26 -30.91 4.44 -6.04
C SER A 26 -31.19 5.69 -6.87
N GLU A 27 -32.43 5.91 -7.31
CA GLU A 27 -32.83 7.09 -8.07
C GLU A 27 -32.61 8.36 -7.24
N SER A 28 -32.03 9.39 -7.86
CA SER A 28 -31.61 10.62 -7.19
C SER A 28 -32.47 11.82 -7.54
N PHE A 29 -32.80 12.63 -6.53
CA PHE A 29 -33.65 13.80 -6.63
C PHE A 29 -32.94 15.06 -6.15
N SER A 30 -33.32 16.22 -6.75
CA SER A 30 -32.75 17.53 -6.40
C SER A 30 -33.65 18.36 -5.47
N GLY A 31 -34.84 17.87 -5.15
CA GLY A 31 -35.79 18.57 -4.29
C GLY A 31 -37.13 17.86 -4.21
N LEU A 32 -38.02 18.42 -3.43
CA LEU A 32 -39.39 17.98 -3.21
C LEU A 32 -40.36 19.07 -3.59
N LYS A 33 -41.44 18.73 -4.30
CA LYS A 33 -42.53 19.64 -4.64
C LYS A 33 -43.82 19.20 -3.95
N LEU A 34 -44.72 20.18 -3.72
CA LEU A 34 -46.08 19.85 -3.32
C LEU A 34 -46.87 19.44 -4.56
N PHE A 35 -47.67 18.39 -4.44
CA PHE A 35 -48.46 17.92 -5.56
C PHE A 35 -49.68 18.79 -5.78
N ASP A 36 -49.72 19.49 -6.92
CA ASP A 36 -50.90 20.21 -7.46
C ASP A 36 -51.06 19.93 -8.94
N ILE A 37 -52.19 19.32 -9.32
CA ILE A 37 -52.50 18.95 -10.72
C ILE A 37 -52.35 20.14 -11.66
N ASN A 38 -52.80 21.34 -11.27
CA ASN A 38 -52.82 22.50 -12.14
C ASN A 38 -51.39 23.02 -12.43
N SER A 39 -50.50 22.96 -11.47
CA SER A 39 -49.11 23.39 -11.61
C SER A 39 -48.23 22.38 -12.34
N MET A 40 -48.68 21.14 -12.50
CA MET A 40 -47.91 20.04 -13.13
C MET A 40 -48.08 19.98 -14.65
N LEU A 41 -49.09 20.63 -15.22
CA LEU A 41 -49.29 20.62 -16.68
C LEU A 41 -48.09 21.23 -17.42
N ASP A 42 -47.34 22.12 -16.79
CA ASP A 42 -46.14 22.75 -17.34
C ASP A 42 -44.87 21.83 -17.24
N THR A 43 -44.93 20.69 -16.52
CA THR A 43 -43.80 19.83 -16.26
C THR A 43 -43.82 18.49 -17.02
N LEU A 44 -44.82 18.29 -17.88
CA LEU A 44 -45.02 17.04 -18.66
C LEU A 44 -43.85 16.70 -19.59
N ASP A 45 -43.06 17.68 -20.01
CA ASP A 45 -41.88 17.54 -20.87
C ASP A 45 -40.55 17.53 -20.08
N ALA A 46 -40.60 17.46 -18.75
CA ALA A 46 -39.38 17.48 -17.92
C ALA A 46 -38.49 16.24 -18.19
N PRO A 47 -37.19 16.43 -18.47
CA PRO A 47 -36.29 15.31 -18.82
C PRO A 47 -35.95 14.40 -17.63
N LYS A 48 -36.38 14.78 -16.41
CA LYS A 48 -36.09 14.04 -15.18
C LYS A 48 -37.34 13.86 -14.36
N ARG A 49 -37.43 12.69 -13.67
CA ARG A 49 -38.49 12.43 -12.70
C ARG A 49 -38.37 13.38 -11.51
N GLU A 50 -39.50 13.81 -10.98
CA GLU A 50 -39.60 14.71 -9.84
C GLU A 50 -40.30 14.03 -8.65
N LEU A 51 -39.89 14.43 -7.43
CA LEU A 51 -40.45 13.92 -6.18
C LEU A 51 -41.56 14.88 -5.69
N TYR A 52 -42.76 14.33 -5.47
CA TYR A 52 -43.92 15.10 -5.04
C TYR A 52 -44.46 14.60 -3.71
N LEU A 53 -44.68 15.48 -2.75
CA LEU A 53 -45.34 15.19 -1.51
C LEU A 53 -46.85 15.27 -1.66
N ILE A 54 -47.56 14.25 -1.21
CA ILE A 54 -49.03 14.13 -1.19
C ILE A 54 -49.47 13.28 0.02
N THR A 55 -50.75 13.38 0.43
CA THR A 55 -51.27 12.40 1.37
C THR A 55 -51.74 11.15 0.65
N ALA A 56 -51.66 9.99 1.27
CA ALA A 56 -52.06 8.72 0.67
C ALA A 56 -53.54 8.75 0.23
N ARG A 57 -54.43 9.35 1.06
CA ARG A 57 -55.85 9.54 0.74
C ARG A 57 -56.11 10.44 -0.49
N ASP A 58 -55.32 11.50 -0.65
CA ASP A 58 -55.46 12.38 -1.80
C ASP A 58 -54.90 11.76 -3.09
N LEU A 59 -53.83 10.93 -2.96
CA LEU A 59 -53.32 10.17 -4.09
C LEU A 59 -54.38 9.19 -4.60
N GLN A 60 -55.03 8.40 -3.71
CA GLN A 60 -56.10 7.47 -4.08
C GLN A 60 -57.27 8.20 -4.81
N LYS A 61 -57.69 9.35 -4.30
CA LYS A 61 -58.76 10.16 -4.94
C LYS A 61 -58.40 10.69 -6.30
N LYS A 62 -57.15 11.00 -6.56
CA LYS A 62 -56.66 11.66 -7.78
C LYS A 62 -56.01 10.69 -8.77
N GLU A 63 -55.99 9.39 -8.47
CA GLU A 63 -55.28 8.38 -9.26
C GLU A 63 -55.70 8.35 -10.73
N ASP A 64 -57.01 8.35 -11.01
CA ASP A 64 -57.54 8.37 -12.37
C ASP A 64 -57.12 9.61 -13.17
N SER A 65 -57.07 10.77 -12.51
CA SER A 65 -56.62 12.02 -13.12
C SER A 65 -55.10 11.98 -13.42
N ILE A 66 -54.30 11.42 -12.49
CA ILE A 66 -52.85 11.26 -12.64
C ILE A 66 -52.54 10.37 -13.83
N ARG A 67 -53.27 9.29 -14.02
CA ARG A 67 -53.14 8.39 -15.18
C ARG A 67 -53.56 9.06 -16.47
N ALA A 68 -54.68 9.79 -16.49
CA ALA A 68 -55.19 10.47 -17.65
C ALA A 68 -54.19 11.49 -18.25
N TYR A 69 -53.39 12.13 -17.40
CA TYR A 69 -52.34 13.09 -17.82
C TYR A 69 -50.94 12.45 -17.91
N ASN A 70 -50.80 11.13 -17.79
CA ASN A 70 -49.50 10.43 -17.90
C ASN A 70 -48.44 10.86 -16.87
N PHE A 71 -48.81 11.45 -15.75
CA PHE A 71 -47.90 11.89 -14.67
C PHE A 71 -47.15 10.72 -14.02
N ASN A 72 -47.66 9.49 -14.14
CA ASN A 72 -47.03 8.29 -13.65
C ASN A 72 -45.61 8.03 -14.18
N LYS A 73 -45.25 8.60 -15.35
CA LYS A 73 -43.91 8.47 -15.95
C LYS A 73 -42.92 9.53 -15.44
N SER A 74 -43.41 10.70 -15.03
CA SER A 74 -42.58 11.85 -14.67
C SER A 74 -42.53 12.12 -13.17
N CYS A 75 -43.32 11.44 -12.36
CA CYS A 75 -43.48 11.72 -10.95
C CYS A 75 -43.21 10.51 -10.08
N VAL A 76 -42.58 10.76 -8.93
CA VAL A 76 -42.53 9.85 -7.80
C VAL A 76 -43.33 10.49 -6.66
N PHE A 77 -44.28 9.75 -6.12
CA PHE A 77 -45.19 10.25 -5.09
C PHE A 77 -44.70 9.82 -3.70
N PHE A 78 -44.27 10.80 -2.93
CA PHE A 78 -43.94 10.61 -1.52
C PHE A 78 -45.20 10.83 -0.70
N CYS A 79 -45.81 9.74 -0.25
CA CYS A 79 -47.13 9.74 0.35
C CYS A 79 -47.07 9.62 1.87
N MET A 80 -47.61 10.61 2.56
CA MET A 80 -47.80 10.52 3.98
C MET A 80 -49.05 9.69 4.32
N CYS A 81 -48.89 8.74 5.23
CA CYS A 81 -49.94 7.89 5.71
C CYS A 81 -50.04 7.97 7.25
N ASP A 82 -51.17 8.43 7.74
CA ASP A 82 -51.49 8.50 9.17
C ASP A 82 -52.21 7.23 9.68
N ASN A 83 -52.55 6.32 8.76
CA ASN A 83 -53.28 5.09 9.02
C ASN A 83 -52.54 3.89 8.44
N GLU A 84 -52.21 2.88 9.27
CA GLU A 84 -51.56 1.63 8.86
C GLU A 84 -52.44 0.71 8.00
N GLU A 85 -53.72 1.07 7.73
CA GLU A 85 -54.63 0.32 6.88
C GLU A 85 -54.42 0.58 5.37
N ILE A 86 -53.62 1.58 4.97
CA ILE A 86 -53.30 1.87 3.57
C ILE A 86 -51.95 1.29 3.26
N HIS A 87 -51.91 0.34 2.31
CA HIS A 87 -50.69 -0.32 1.81
C HIS A 87 -50.43 -0.01 0.35
N VAL A 88 -49.19 -0.23 -0.11
CA VAL A 88 -48.77 0.06 -1.51
C VAL A 88 -49.56 -0.76 -2.53
N ASP A 89 -50.02 -1.96 -2.21
CA ASP A 89 -50.81 -2.83 -3.06
C ASP A 89 -52.21 -2.29 -3.40
N GLN A 90 -52.67 -1.25 -2.70
CA GLN A 90 -53.89 -0.54 -3.01
C GLN A 90 -53.76 0.51 -4.10
N PHE A 91 -52.53 0.77 -4.57
CA PHE A 91 -52.23 1.66 -5.69
C PHE A 91 -51.97 0.87 -6.96
N SER A 92 -52.17 1.54 -8.10
CA SER A 92 -51.87 0.90 -9.40
C SER A 92 -50.38 0.65 -9.59
N ASP A 93 -50.04 -0.49 -10.18
CA ASP A 93 -48.68 -0.84 -10.61
C ASP A 93 -48.05 0.15 -11.60
N SER A 94 -48.81 1.07 -12.17
CA SER A 94 -48.27 2.11 -13.04
C SER A 94 -47.69 3.32 -12.29
N LEU A 95 -47.96 3.44 -10.99
CA LEU A 95 -47.48 4.56 -10.18
C LEU A 95 -46.17 4.20 -9.47
N SER A 96 -45.34 5.22 -9.23
CA SER A 96 -44.17 5.13 -8.36
C SER A 96 -44.49 5.80 -7.04
N VAL A 97 -44.61 5.02 -5.99
CA VAL A 97 -45.13 5.46 -4.69
C VAL A 97 -44.22 5.07 -3.55
N ILE A 98 -44.02 6.00 -2.62
CA ILE A 98 -43.38 5.77 -1.33
C ILE A 98 -44.41 6.12 -0.27
N LEU A 99 -44.84 5.14 0.51
CA LEU A 99 -45.70 5.36 1.68
C LEU A 99 -44.84 5.53 2.91
N LEU A 100 -44.96 6.67 3.58
CA LEU A 100 -44.34 6.94 4.87
C LEU A 100 -45.42 6.91 5.97
N TYR A 101 -45.34 5.92 6.85
CA TYR A 101 -46.22 5.83 8.00
C TYR A 101 -45.70 6.72 9.13
N THR A 102 -46.41 7.82 9.40
CA THR A 102 -45.98 8.80 10.38
C THR A 102 -47.18 9.54 11.00
N LYS A 103 -47.01 9.91 12.28
CA LYS A 103 -47.96 10.77 13.00
C LYS A 103 -47.60 12.28 12.89
N GLN A 104 -46.49 12.62 12.23
CA GLN A 104 -46.08 14.01 12.01
C GLN A 104 -47.01 14.67 10.99
N SER A 105 -47.15 15.97 11.12
CA SER A 105 -47.99 16.75 10.17
C SER A 105 -47.33 16.85 8.79
N TYR A 106 -48.16 17.09 7.79
CA TYR A 106 -47.71 17.28 6.39
C TYR A 106 -46.65 18.39 6.29
N VAL A 107 -46.84 19.49 7.03
CA VAL A 107 -45.92 20.65 7.01
C VAL A 107 -44.58 20.28 7.68
N GLU A 108 -44.60 19.49 8.75
CA GLU A 108 -43.40 19.06 9.44
C GLU A 108 -42.55 18.14 8.54
N ILE A 109 -43.14 17.17 7.85
CA ILE A 109 -42.43 16.27 6.94
C ILE A 109 -41.90 17.05 5.74
N PHE A 110 -42.73 17.96 5.15
CA PHE A 110 -42.27 18.78 4.05
C PHE A 110 -41.04 19.62 4.42
N ASN A 111 -41.09 20.33 5.53
CA ASN A 111 -39.99 21.15 6.01
C ASN A 111 -38.76 20.30 6.34
N ARG A 112 -38.94 19.10 6.93
CA ARG A 112 -37.84 18.19 7.25
C ARG A 112 -37.13 17.69 5.99
N ILE A 113 -37.87 17.32 4.95
CA ILE A 113 -37.31 16.90 3.68
C ILE A 113 -36.57 18.07 3.00
N LEU A 114 -37.15 19.26 3.00
CA LEU A 114 -36.48 20.46 2.46
C LEU A 114 -35.18 20.78 3.22
N THR A 115 -35.19 20.63 4.53
CA THR A 115 -33.97 20.83 5.35
C THR A 115 -32.88 19.83 4.95
N ILE A 116 -33.23 18.56 4.72
CA ILE A 116 -32.27 17.56 4.27
C ILE A 116 -31.65 17.97 2.92
N PHE A 117 -32.47 18.37 1.94
CA PHE A 117 -31.95 18.84 0.64
C PHE A 117 -31.04 20.07 0.79
N HIS A 118 -31.44 21.01 1.62
CA HIS A 118 -30.66 22.22 1.89
C HIS A 118 -29.32 21.91 2.57
N ASP A 119 -29.32 21.00 3.56
CA ASP A 119 -28.10 20.58 4.26
C ASP A 119 -27.09 19.94 3.30
N PHE A 120 -27.56 19.06 2.41
CA PHE A 120 -26.71 18.43 1.40
C PHE A 120 -26.21 19.43 0.36
N GLU A 121 -27.04 20.34 -0.12
CA GLU A 121 -26.64 21.37 -1.07
C GLU A 121 -25.61 22.34 -0.47
N SER A 122 -25.83 22.76 0.77
CA SER A 122 -24.91 23.61 1.52
C SER A 122 -23.57 22.91 1.77
N TRP A 123 -23.61 21.64 2.17
CA TRP A 123 -22.42 20.81 2.34
C TRP A 123 -21.64 20.66 1.03
N ASP A 124 -22.28 20.28 -0.05
CA ASP A 124 -21.67 20.09 -1.36
C ASP A 124 -20.94 21.38 -1.83
N LYS A 125 -21.59 22.52 -1.68
CA LYS A 125 -21.01 23.82 -2.02
C LYS A 125 -19.79 24.15 -1.17
N GLU A 126 -19.88 24.03 0.16
CA GLU A 126 -18.77 24.33 1.07
C GLU A 126 -17.63 23.34 0.90
N PHE A 127 -17.95 22.05 0.65
CA PHE A 127 -16.96 21.01 0.35
C PHE A 127 -16.12 21.39 -0.88
N HIS A 128 -16.77 21.74 -2.00
CA HIS A 128 -16.06 22.14 -3.22
C HIS A 128 -15.26 23.43 -3.05
N LEU A 129 -15.78 24.41 -2.31
CA LEU A 129 -15.05 25.65 -2.01
C LEU A 129 -13.80 25.39 -1.16
N THR A 130 -13.91 24.54 -0.16
CA THR A 130 -12.78 24.17 0.71
C THR A 130 -11.73 23.39 -0.08
N LEU A 131 -12.17 22.48 -0.94
CA LEU A 131 -11.29 21.75 -1.84
C LEU A 131 -10.53 22.69 -2.78
N LEU A 132 -11.20 23.64 -3.42
CA LEU A 132 -10.59 24.64 -4.32
C LEU A 132 -9.61 25.58 -3.60
N ARG A 133 -9.79 25.83 -2.31
CA ARG A 133 -8.88 26.62 -1.47
C ARG A 133 -7.67 25.83 -0.96
N GLY A 134 -7.56 24.55 -1.32
CA GLY A 134 -6.48 23.67 -0.87
C GLY A 134 -6.64 23.18 0.58
N GLY A 135 -7.87 23.06 1.06
CA GLY A 135 -8.18 22.51 2.38
C GLY A 135 -7.65 21.09 2.56
N SER A 136 -7.32 20.73 3.80
CA SER A 136 -6.85 19.38 4.16
C SER A 136 -7.99 18.36 4.12
N MET A 137 -7.65 17.06 4.13
CA MET A 137 -8.64 15.99 4.28
C MET A 137 -9.44 16.12 5.58
N GLN A 138 -8.79 16.58 6.66
CA GLN A 138 -9.46 16.83 7.94
C GLN A 138 -10.50 17.96 7.83
N ASP A 139 -10.19 19.05 7.11
CA ASP A 139 -11.14 20.14 6.90
C ASP A 139 -12.39 19.66 6.16
N LEU A 140 -12.23 18.79 5.14
CA LEU A 140 -13.34 18.20 4.39
C LEU A 140 -14.21 17.27 5.25
N LEU A 141 -13.57 16.47 6.13
CA LEU A 141 -14.29 15.63 7.07
C LEU A 141 -15.02 16.44 8.14
N ASP A 142 -14.42 17.52 8.61
CA ASP A 142 -15.04 18.43 9.58
C ASP A 142 -16.30 19.10 9.03
N LEU A 143 -16.32 19.47 7.75
CA LEU A 143 -17.52 19.94 7.06
C LEU A 143 -18.60 18.86 6.95
N SER A 144 -18.19 17.60 6.86
CA SER A 144 -19.09 16.46 6.68
C SER A 144 -19.77 15.98 7.98
N LYS A 145 -19.54 16.63 9.12
CA LYS A 145 -20.09 16.27 10.44
C LYS A 145 -21.62 16.18 10.47
N ASN A 146 -22.29 17.01 9.72
CA ASN A 146 -23.77 17.00 9.66
C ASN A 146 -24.31 15.92 8.70
N ILE A 147 -23.46 15.40 7.83
CA ILE A 147 -23.82 14.36 6.84
C ILE A 147 -23.43 12.98 7.38
N LEU A 148 -22.20 12.82 7.87
CA LEU A 148 -21.70 11.58 8.44
C LEU A 148 -22.33 11.30 9.82
N THR A 149 -22.67 10.06 10.06
CA THR A 149 -23.24 9.60 11.34
C THR A 149 -22.34 8.58 12.04
N HIS A 150 -21.38 7.98 11.32
CA HIS A 150 -20.55 6.89 11.83
C HIS A 150 -19.06 7.23 11.73
N PRO A 151 -18.25 6.75 12.66
CA PRO A 151 -16.80 6.99 12.64
C PRO A 151 -16.16 6.51 11.35
N MET A 152 -15.24 7.33 10.80
CA MET A 152 -14.53 7.05 9.57
C MET A 152 -13.09 7.52 9.67
N LEU A 153 -12.15 6.74 9.16
CA LEU A 153 -10.75 7.11 8.95
C LEU A 153 -10.48 7.22 7.45
N ILE A 154 -9.73 8.23 7.05
CA ILE A 154 -9.20 8.36 5.70
C ILE A 154 -7.69 8.19 5.75
N LEU A 155 -7.19 7.26 4.95
CA LEU A 155 -5.78 6.90 4.88
C LEU A 155 -5.25 7.19 3.47
N ASP A 156 -3.97 7.52 3.37
CA ASP A 156 -3.28 7.55 2.07
C ASP A 156 -2.94 6.13 1.57
N ASN A 157 -2.30 6.04 0.41
CA ASN A 157 -1.85 4.77 -0.17
C ASN A 157 -0.74 4.07 0.65
N ASN A 158 -0.09 4.79 1.56
CA ASN A 158 0.92 4.28 2.49
C ASN A 158 0.34 3.95 3.87
N PHE A 159 -0.99 3.96 4.00
CA PHE A 159 -1.71 3.74 5.25
C PHE A 159 -1.44 4.77 6.36
N SER A 160 -0.99 5.99 6.00
CA SER A 160 -0.91 7.12 6.93
C SER A 160 -2.28 7.78 7.08
N LEU A 161 -2.61 8.23 8.27
CA LEU A 161 -3.86 8.91 8.57
C LEU A 161 -3.88 10.31 7.96
N LEU A 162 -4.80 10.56 7.04
CA LEU A 162 -5.04 11.88 6.45
C LEU A 162 -6.10 12.68 7.20
N GLY A 163 -7.04 12.00 7.81
CA GLY A 163 -8.09 12.62 8.61
C GLY A 163 -9.03 11.58 9.20
N TYR A 164 -9.81 12.02 10.19
CA TYR A 164 -10.80 11.16 10.82
C TYR A 164 -12.06 11.93 11.22
N PHE A 165 -13.15 11.22 11.26
CA PHE A 165 -14.44 11.68 11.78
C PHE A 165 -14.92 10.72 12.86
N SER A 166 -15.41 11.25 13.99
CA SER A 166 -16.13 10.49 15.00
C SER A 166 -17.17 11.37 15.65
N SER A 167 -18.40 10.89 15.72
CA SER A 167 -19.49 11.52 16.45
C SER A 167 -19.65 11.00 17.88
N GLU A 168 -19.00 9.87 18.19
CA GLU A 168 -19.11 9.15 19.45
C GLU A 168 -17.75 8.69 19.96
N LEU A 169 -17.68 8.21 21.20
CA LEU A 169 -16.50 7.56 21.73
C LEU A 169 -16.18 6.30 20.90
N ILE A 170 -14.94 6.20 20.45
CA ILE A 170 -14.49 5.10 19.62
C ILE A 170 -14.27 3.88 20.51
N ASP A 171 -15.15 2.90 20.41
CA ASP A 171 -15.05 1.60 21.10
C ASP A 171 -14.50 0.51 20.18
N ASP A 172 -13.43 0.85 19.44
CA ASP A 172 -12.72 -0.07 18.58
C ASP A 172 -11.21 0.06 18.78
N GLU A 173 -10.58 -1.07 19.15
CA GLU A 173 -9.14 -1.10 19.46
C GLU A 173 -8.27 -0.75 18.25
N THR A 174 -8.65 -1.23 17.06
CA THR A 174 -7.91 -0.98 15.82
C THR A 174 -7.96 0.50 15.45
N MET A 175 -9.14 1.11 15.57
CA MET A 175 -9.34 2.52 15.28
C MET A 175 -8.59 3.40 16.28
N SER A 176 -8.65 3.09 17.56
CA SER A 176 -7.91 3.80 18.62
C SER A 176 -6.40 3.72 18.43
N GLU A 177 -5.89 2.54 18.04
CA GLU A 177 -4.47 2.34 17.75
C GLU A 177 -4.03 3.18 16.54
N ILE A 178 -4.81 3.21 15.45
CA ILE A 178 -4.51 4.01 14.25
C ILE A 178 -4.52 5.51 14.58
N LEU A 179 -5.50 5.98 15.35
CA LEU A 179 -5.59 7.39 15.75
C LEU A 179 -4.41 7.82 16.62
N THR A 180 -3.96 6.96 17.53
CA THR A 180 -2.83 7.25 18.42
C THR A 180 -1.51 7.24 17.66
N ALA A 181 -1.32 6.31 16.73
CA ALA A 181 -0.09 6.16 15.95
C ALA A 181 0.00 7.15 14.78
N GLY A 182 -1.13 7.63 14.26
CA GLY A 182 -1.20 8.43 13.03
C GLY A 182 -1.05 7.61 11.74
N TYR A 183 -1.07 6.28 11.83
CA TYR A 183 -0.95 5.34 10.72
C TYR A 183 -1.46 3.95 11.11
N VAL A 184 -1.68 3.09 10.11
CA VAL A 184 -2.04 1.69 10.35
C VAL A 184 -0.83 0.91 10.82
N THR A 185 -0.78 0.62 12.12
CA THR A 185 0.31 -0.18 12.70
C THR A 185 0.30 -1.61 12.14
N PRO A 186 1.40 -2.35 12.22
CA PRO A 186 1.41 -3.76 11.83
C PRO A 186 0.36 -4.62 12.55
N GLN A 187 -0.02 -4.26 13.80
CA GLN A 187 -1.06 -4.97 14.56
C GLN A 187 -2.46 -4.66 14.06
N ALA A 188 -2.73 -3.39 13.79
CA ALA A 188 -3.94 -2.96 13.13
C ALA A 188 -4.07 -3.61 11.73
N MET A 189 -2.98 -3.70 10.97
CA MET A 189 -2.94 -4.34 9.66
C MET A 189 -3.33 -5.82 9.71
N LEU A 190 -2.82 -6.56 10.69
CA LEU A 190 -3.19 -7.97 10.87
C LEU A 190 -4.67 -8.14 11.20
N ARG A 191 -5.23 -7.29 12.08
CA ARG A 191 -6.66 -7.31 12.41
C ARG A 191 -7.53 -7.00 11.19
N LEU A 192 -7.20 -5.94 10.44
CA LEU A 192 -7.93 -5.57 9.22
C LEU A 192 -7.96 -6.69 8.17
N ARG A 193 -6.91 -7.51 8.13
CA ARG A 193 -6.86 -8.69 7.26
C ARG A 193 -7.68 -9.85 7.76
N GLN A 194 -7.59 -10.16 9.05
CA GLN A 194 -8.43 -11.19 9.68
C GLN A 194 -9.90 -10.86 9.47
N ASP A 195 -10.24 -9.57 9.47
CA ASP A 195 -11.58 -9.07 9.18
C ASP A 195 -11.92 -9.04 7.67
N GLY A 196 -11.02 -9.49 6.79
CA GLY A 196 -11.25 -9.53 5.34
C GLY A 196 -11.34 -8.17 4.66
N LEU A 197 -10.91 -7.09 5.32
CA LEU A 197 -10.99 -5.72 4.79
C LEU A 197 -9.83 -5.36 3.86
N ILE A 198 -8.73 -6.11 3.90
CA ILE A 198 -7.59 -5.91 3.01
C ILE A 198 -7.47 -7.10 2.07
N SER A 199 -7.55 -6.84 0.77
CA SER A 199 -7.30 -7.80 -0.28
C SER A 199 -6.08 -7.40 -1.10
N THR A 200 -5.28 -8.38 -1.48
CA THR A 200 -4.15 -8.21 -2.41
C THR A 200 -4.57 -8.26 -3.87
N SER A 201 -5.81 -8.64 -4.15
CA SER A 201 -6.33 -8.71 -5.52
C SER A 201 -6.76 -7.32 -5.99
N GLU A 202 -6.20 -6.85 -7.12
CA GLU A 202 -6.63 -5.61 -7.79
C GLU A 202 -8.09 -5.67 -8.26
N ASN A 203 -8.61 -6.86 -8.51
CA ASN A 203 -10.00 -7.11 -8.94
C ASN A 203 -10.96 -7.35 -7.77
N ALA A 204 -10.55 -7.14 -6.51
CA ALA A 204 -11.46 -7.28 -5.39
C ALA A 204 -12.58 -6.23 -5.43
N GLU A 205 -13.75 -6.60 -4.91
CA GLU A 205 -14.88 -5.68 -4.74
C GLU A 205 -14.47 -4.38 -4.05
N ASN A 206 -15.12 -3.29 -4.41
CA ASN A 206 -14.92 -1.99 -3.79
C ASN A 206 -16.29 -1.34 -3.52
N PRO A 207 -16.67 -1.16 -2.25
CA PRO A 207 -15.90 -1.44 -1.03
C PRO A 207 -15.81 -2.93 -0.66
N LEU A 208 -14.77 -3.29 0.12
CA LEU A 208 -14.72 -4.55 0.87
C LEU A 208 -15.55 -4.39 2.13
N ILE A 209 -16.49 -5.29 2.35
CA ILE A 209 -17.40 -5.22 3.50
C ILE A 209 -17.37 -6.56 4.23
N ASN A 210 -17.21 -6.50 5.54
CA ASN A 210 -17.32 -7.65 6.42
C ASN A 210 -18.50 -7.48 7.38
N TYR A 211 -19.40 -8.45 7.40
CA TYR A 211 -20.55 -8.49 8.32
C TYR A 211 -20.33 -9.56 9.39
N TYR A 212 -20.59 -9.21 10.62
CA TYR A 212 -20.55 -10.17 11.73
C TYR A 212 -21.60 -9.85 12.78
N CYS A 213 -22.11 -10.87 13.45
CA CYS A 213 -23.10 -10.74 14.50
C CYS A 213 -22.56 -11.31 15.81
N ILE A 214 -22.65 -10.55 16.88
CA ILE A 214 -22.35 -11.01 18.25
C ILE A 214 -23.54 -11.78 18.80
N THR A 215 -24.76 -11.29 18.51
CA THR A 215 -26.04 -11.93 18.83
C THR A 215 -26.96 -11.85 17.62
N PRO A 216 -28.07 -12.62 17.55
CA PRO A 216 -29.02 -12.51 16.44
C PRO A 216 -29.62 -11.12 16.22
N THR A 217 -29.58 -10.27 17.25
CA THR A 217 -30.12 -8.89 17.22
C THR A 217 -29.02 -7.83 17.18
N GLU A 218 -27.75 -8.22 17.29
CA GLU A 218 -26.63 -7.30 17.43
C GLU A 218 -25.56 -7.62 16.37
N CYS A 219 -25.80 -7.11 15.17
CA CYS A 219 -24.94 -7.29 14.01
C CYS A 219 -24.21 -5.99 13.71
N TYR A 220 -22.96 -6.15 13.25
CA TYR A 220 -22.06 -5.06 12.89
C TYR A 220 -21.51 -5.28 11.48
N TYR A 221 -21.02 -4.21 10.86
CA TYR A 221 -20.21 -4.28 9.66
C TYR A 221 -18.97 -3.41 9.81
N SER A 222 -17.92 -3.83 9.11
CA SER A 222 -16.74 -3.04 8.87
C SER A 222 -16.53 -2.93 7.37
N MET A 223 -16.02 -1.81 6.89
CA MET A 223 -15.89 -1.53 5.47
C MET A 223 -14.57 -0.84 5.18
N MET A 224 -13.90 -1.23 4.09
CA MET A 224 -12.81 -0.49 3.51
C MET A 224 -13.12 -0.16 2.06
N TYR A 225 -13.15 1.12 1.73
CA TYR A 225 -13.29 1.64 0.39
C TYR A 225 -11.92 2.07 -0.14
N ARG A 226 -11.60 1.71 -1.39
CA ARG A 226 -10.36 2.10 -2.06
C ARG A 226 -10.63 3.28 -2.98
N PHE A 227 -9.96 4.41 -2.74
CA PHE A 227 -9.93 5.52 -3.67
C PHE A 227 -8.98 5.16 -4.82
N GLN A 228 -9.48 5.28 -6.04
CA GLN A 228 -8.72 4.94 -7.24
C GLN A 228 -8.57 6.15 -8.15
N ASN A 229 -7.40 6.25 -8.75
CA ASN A 229 -7.12 7.24 -9.77
C ASN A 229 -6.32 6.58 -10.90
N ASN A 230 -6.90 6.52 -12.12
CA ASN A 230 -6.36 5.84 -13.31
C ASN A 230 -5.94 4.37 -13.03
N GLY A 231 -6.76 3.63 -12.30
CA GLY A 231 -6.51 2.22 -11.97
C GLY A 231 -5.55 1.98 -10.79
N HIS A 232 -4.94 3.03 -10.22
CA HIS A 232 -4.07 2.91 -9.06
C HIS A 232 -4.79 3.34 -7.78
N THR A 233 -4.59 2.58 -6.71
CA THR A 233 -5.11 2.95 -5.39
C THR A 233 -4.32 4.13 -4.83
N VAL A 234 -5.02 5.21 -4.48
CA VAL A 234 -4.43 6.46 -3.96
C VAL A 234 -4.74 6.71 -2.49
N GLY A 235 -5.65 5.94 -1.91
CA GLY A 235 -6.00 6.02 -0.50
C GLY A 235 -7.16 5.10 -0.14
N TYR A 236 -7.56 5.14 1.12
CA TYR A 236 -8.60 4.27 1.68
C TYR A 236 -9.52 5.05 2.62
N ALA A 237 -10.82 4.73 2.58
CA ALA A 237 -11.76 5.09 3.64
C ALA A 237 -12.08 3.84 4.46
N LEU A 238 -11.88 3.91 5.77
CA LEU A 238 -12.06 2.80 6.69
C LEU A 238 -13.16 3.13 7.69
N VAL A 239 -14.15 2.27 7.76
CA VAL A 239 -15.26 2.33 8.71
C VAL A 239 -15.26 1.02 9.48
N LEU A 240 -15.14 1.07 10.80
CA LEU A 240 -15.01 -0.10 11.65
C LEU A 240 -16.19 -0.22 12.61
N ARG A 241 -16.64 -1.46 12.80
CA ARG A 241 -17.56 -1.85 13.86
C ARG A 241 -18.87 -1.07 13.94
N ASN A 242 -19.48 -0.75 12.78
CA ASN A 242 -20.75 -0.07 12.75
C ASN A 242 -21.92 -1.01 12.93
N LYS A 243 -22.85 -0.61 13.75
CA LYS A 243 -24.07 -1.38 14.00
C LYS A 243 -24.92 -1.45 12.74
N VAL A 244 -25.32 -2.66 12.35
CA VAL A 244 -26.22 -2.85 11.20
C VAL A 244 -27.62 -2.39 11.60
N HIS A 245 -28.15 -1.42 10.86
CA HIS A 245 -29.55 -1.03 11.05
C HIS A 245 -30.44 -1.90 10.15
N PRO A 246 -31.46 -2.58 10.68
CA PRO A 246 -32.20 -3.61 9.94
C PRO A 246 -33.01 -3.07 8.74
N LYS A 247 -33.19 -1.76 8.60
CA LYS A 247 -34.06 -1.15 7.57
C LYS A 247 -33.42 -0.04 6.74
N THR A 248 -32.17 0.36 6.99
CA THR A 248 -31.56 1.50 6.31
C THR A 248 -30.15 1.18 5.84
N ASN A 249 -29.88 1.48 4.58
CA ASN A 249 -28.59 1.24 3.98
C ASN A 249 -27.68 2.47 4.13
N TYR A 250 -26.83 2.47 5.16
CA TYR A 250 -25.82 3.51 5.36
C TYR A 250 -24.79 3.57 4.21
N LEU A 251 -24.62 2.47 3.48
CA LEU A 251 -23.67 2.37 2.38
C LEU A 251 -23.91 3.42 1.29
N ASP A 252 -25.15 3.74 0.99
CA ASP A 252 -25.46 4.73 -0.05
C ASP A 252 -25.11 6.16 0.39
N LEU A 253 -25.29 6.48 1.68
CA LEU A 253 -24.79 7.73 2.25
C LEU A 253 -23.27 7.79 2.20
N MET A 254 -22.60 6.68 2.53
CA MET A 254 -21.16 6.56 2.45
C MET A 254 -20.66 6.74 1.01
N ASN A 255 -21.33 6.16 0.02
CA ASN A 255 -20.98 6.33 -1.39
C ASN A 255 -21.00 7.82 -1.80
N VAL A 256 -22.04 8.57 -1.41
CA VAL A 256 -22.13 10.01 -1.68
C VAL A 256 -20.94 10.78 -1.09
N VAL A 257 -20.56 10.48 0.14
CA VAL A 257 -19.42 11.14 0.81
C VAL A 257 -18.10 10.73 0.19
N VAL A 258 -17.90 9.43 -0.05
CA VAL A 258 -16.64 8.89 -0.60
C VAL A 258 -16.41 9.36 -2.03
N GLU A 259 -17.45 9.47 -2.86
CA GLU A 259 -17.34 10.06 -4.22
C GLU A 259 -16.81 11.49 -4.16
N ASN A 260 -17.31 12.32 -3.23
CA ASN A 260 -16.81 13.67 -3.03
C ASN A 260 -15.38 13.68 -2.47
N LEU A 261 -15.04 12.82 -1.49
CA LEU A 261 -13.69 12.70 -0.96
C LEU A 261 -12.68 12.23 -2.03
N ASN A 262 -13.11 11.45 -3.02
CA ASN A 262 -12.25 11.04 -4.13
C ASN A 262 -11.76 12.25 -4.96
N LEU A 263 -12.51 13.34 -5.01
CA LEU A 263 -12.07 14.58 -5.68
C LEU A 263 -10.80 15.16 -5.05
N TYR A 264 -10.62 15.03 -3.74
CA TYR A 264 -9.39 15.44 -3.05
C TYR A 264 -8.16 14.72 -3.61
N PHE A 265 -8.25 13.42 -3.80
CA PHE A 265 -7.15 12.63 -4.37
C PHE A 265 -6.92 12.94 -5.85
N GLN A 266 -7.95 13.34 -6.57
CA GLN A 266 -7.82 13.75 -7.97
C GLN A 266 -7.13 15.11 -8.11
N GLN A 267 -7.44 16.10 -7.24
CA GLN A 267 -6.83 17.44 -7.29
C GLN A 267 -5.38 17.43 -6.82
N LYS A 268 -5.06 16.67 -5.78
CA LYS A 268 -3.71 16.61 -5.20
C LYS A 268 -2.65 16.12 -6.19
N ARG A 269 -3.05 15.51 -7.31
CA ARG A 269 -2.14 15.06 -8.38
C ARG A 269 -1.41 16.18 -9.11
N PHE A 270 -1.92 17.39 -9.08
CA PHE A 270 -1.26 18.51 -9.79
C PHE A 270 -0.25 19.27 -8.93
N THR A 271 -0.26 19.09 -7.61
CA THR A 271 0.59 19.85 -6.68
C THR A 271 1.53 19.02 -5.82
N ASP A 272 1.21 17.73 -5.56
CA ASP A 272 2.03 16.84 -4.74
C ASP A 272 2.05 15.42 -5.33
N ARG A 273 2.80 15.21 -6.39
CA ARG A 273 3.51 13.93 -6.47
C ARG A 273 4.37 13.91 -5.21
N SER A 274 4.08 13.03 -4.27
CA SER A 274 4.95 12.88 -3.12
C SER A 274 6.36 12.69 -3.68
N SER A 275 7.36 13.32 -3.11
CA SER A 275 8.75 13.17 -3.59
C SER A 275 9.14 11.69 -3.73
N SER A 276 8.44 10.81 -3.00
CA SER A 276 8.57 9.35 -3.09
C SER A 276 8.09 8.76 -4.42
N GLU A 277 6.94 9.15 -4.94
CA GLU A 277 6.42 8.64 -6.23
C GLU A 277 7.31 9.08 -7.40
N ILE A 278 7.89 10.29 -7.31
CA ILE A 278 8.77 10.81 -8.34
C ILE A 278 10.07 10.00 -8.38
N TYR A 279 10.75 9.80 -7.23
CA TYR A 279 12.00 9.03 -7.27
C TYR A 279 11.77 7.55 -7.60
N GLU A 280 10.64 6.94 -7.19
CA GLU A 280 10.28 5.58 -7.57
C GLU A 280 10.16 5.42 -9.09
N SER A 281 9.49 6.38 -9.76
CA SER A 281 9.39 6.42 -11.21
C SER A 281 10.76 6.54 -11.85
N ILE A 282 11.59 7.50 -11.40
CA ILE A 282 12.94 7.74 -11.94
C ILE A 282 13.80 6.48 -11.79
N PHE A 283 13.82 5.84 -10.61
CA PHE A 283 14.62 4.64 -10.39
C PHE A 283 14.12 3.46 -11.24
N GLY A 284 12.80 3.31 -11.39
CA GLY A 284 12.21 2.33 -12.30
C GLY A 284 12.63 2.55 -13.77
N GLU A 285 12.63 3.80 -14.22
CA GLU A 285 13.05 4.17 -15.58
C GLU A 285 14.56 3.98 -15.81
N ILE A 286 15.41 4.23 -14.80
CA ILE A 286 16.84 3.92 -14.86
C ILE A 286 17.05 2.40 -14.94
N LEU A 287 16.35 1.61 -14.09
CA LEU A 287 16.46 0.15 -14.10
C LEU A 287 15.97 -0.49 -15.39
N SER A 288 14.93 0.07 -16.02
CA SER A 288 14.42 -0.38 -17.34
C SER A 288 15.27 0.08 -18.52
N ASN A 289 16.31 0.87 -18.27
CA ASN A 289 17.15 1.51 -19.30
C ASN A 289 16.39 2.53 -20.17
N SER A 290 15.22 2.99 -19.74
CA SER A 290 14.44 4.03 -20.43
C SER A 290 15.05 5.41 -20.22
N LEU A 291 15.67 5.65 -19.05
CA LEU A 291 16.51 6.79 -18.73
C LEU A 291 17.98 6.34 -18.72
N SER A 292 18.69 6.56 -19.81
CA SER A 292 20.09 6.12 -19.98
C SER A 292 21.07 7.28 -20.08
N SER A 293 20.61 8.52 -20.32
CA SER A 293 21.50 9.68 -20.40
C SER A 293 21.56 10.44 -19.09
N ARG A 294 22.77 10.89 -18.74
CA ARG A 294 23.01 11.72 -17.54
C ARG A 294 22.10 12.93 -17.49
N GLN A 295 21.97 13.66 -18.60
CA GLN A 295 21.17 14.88 -18.68
C GLN A 295 19.69 14.62 -18.37
N GLN A 296 19.11 13.54 -18.92
CA GLN A 296 17.71 13.19 -18.67
C GLN A 296 17.46 12.86 -17.19
N ILE A 297 18.39 12.16 -16.53
CA ILE A 297 18.28 11.85 -15.11
C ILE A 297 18.39 13.12 -14.27
N GLU A 298 19.36 14.00 -14.57
CA GLU A 298 19.52 15.28 -13.87
C GLU A 298 18.27 16.16 -14.00
N ASP A 299 17.70 16.27 -15.19
CA ASP A 299 16.49 17.05 -15.46
C ASP A 299 15.29 16.54 -14.63
N GLN A 300 15.12 15.23 -14.51
CA GLN A 300 14.05 14.66 -13.69
C GLN A 300 14.31 14.79 -12.17
N LEU A 301 15.57 14.66 -11.74
CA LEU A 301 15.93 14.81 -10.33
C LEU A 301 15.73 16.24 -9.79
N THR A 302 15.67 17.26 -10.66
CA THR A 302 15.36 18.64 -10.23
C THR A 302 14.01 18.76 -9.52
N PHE A 303 13.08 17.84 -9.79
CA PHE A 303 11.77 17.77 -9.14
C PHE A 303 11.78 17.01 -7.80
N VAL A 304 12.93 16.43 -7.40
CA VAL A 304 13.07 15.63 -6.17
C VAL A 304 14.07 16.30 -5.25
N SER A 305 13.60 16.94 -4.19
CA SER A 305 14.48 17.57 -3.22
C SER A 305 15.38 16.53 -2.52
N GLY A 306 16.67 16.85 -2.39
CA GLY A 306 17.65 16.04 -1.66
C GLY A 306 18.26 14.88 -2.45
N PHE A 307 18.04 14.80 -3.79
CA PHE A 307 18.74 13.88 -4.66
C PHE A 307 19.67 14.59 -5.63
N SER A 308 20.85 14.00 -5.83
CA SER A 308 21.80 14.34 -6.90
C SER A 308 22.11 13.07 -7.68
N ILE A 309 22.46 13.20 -8.95
CA ILE A 309 22.90 12.07 -9.77
C ILE A 309 24.21 11.47 -9.24
N GLU A 310 25.07 12.33 -8.70
CA GLU A 310 26.33 11.95 -8.05
C GLU A 310 26.14 11.92 -6.54
N GLY A 311 26.71 10.92 -5.89
CA GLY A 311 26.62 10.73 -4.45
C GLY A 311 27.23 9.41 -4.01
N ARG A 312 27.00 9.04 -2.78
CA ARG A 312 27.35 7.71 -2.26
C ARG A 312 26.05 6.93 -2.06
N PHE A 313 25.92 5.81 -2.71
CA PHE A 313 24.72 5.02 -2.73
C PHE A 313 25.02 3.55 -2.44
N MET A 314 24.10 2.88 -1.79
CA MET A 314 24.03 1.42 -1.71
C MET A 314 22.61 1.00 -2.04
N LEU A 315 22.46 -0.11 -2.74
CA LEU A 315 21.16 -0.69 -3.05
C LEU A 315 20.98 -2.01 -2.28
N ALA A 316 19.82 -2.22 -1.69
CA ALA A 316 19.43 -3.52 -1.16
C ALA A 316 18.17 -4.01 -1.88
N GLN A 317 18.13 -5.29 -2.27
CA GLN A 317 16.91 -5.98 -2.66
C GLN A 317 16.36 -6.68 -1.42
N LEU A 318 15.14 -6.34 -1.07
CA LEU A 318 14.44 -6.92 0.07
C LEU A 318 13.52 -8.04 -0.39
N THR A 319 13.69 -9.22 0.18
CA THR A 319 12.81 -10.37 0.01
C THR A 319 12.30 -10.81 1.39
N TYR A 320 11.00 -11.09 1.51
CA TYR A 320 10.40 -11.59 2.75
C TYR A 320 9.28 -12.59 2.45
N THR A 321 8.93 -13.42 3.44
CA THR A 321 7.82 -14.36 3.30
C THR A 321 6.49 -13.62 3.33
N ASN A 322 5.52 -14.18 2.60
CA ASN A 322 4.12 -13.81 2.73
C ASN A 322 3.78 -12.36 2.34
N HIS A 323 4.13 -11.96 1.09
CA HIS A 323 3.73 -10.65 0.51
C HIS A 323 2.21 -10.41 0.60
N SER A 324 1.43 -11.49 0.66
CA SER A 324 0.00 -11.39 0.91
C SER A 324 -0.34 -10.88 2.31
N GLU A 325 0.52 -10.97 3.30
CA GLU A 325 0.30 -10.48 4.66
C GLU A 325 0.88 -9.08 4.92
N LEU A 326 1.93 -8.68 4.22
CA LEU A 326 2.54 -7.35 4.33
C LEU A 326 2.72 -6.75 2.93
N PRO A 327 1.81 -5.89 2.47
CA PRO A 327 1.94 -5.22 1.18
C PRO A 327 3.23 -4.39 1.08
N PHE A 328 3.82 -4.29 -0.10
CA PHE A 328 5.01 -3.47 -0.33
C PHE A 328 4.83 -2.02 0.10
N SER A 329 3.66 -1.43 -0.13
CA SER A 329 3.33 -0.07 0.30
C SER A 329 3.48 0.14 1.80
N PHE A 330 3.03 -0.84 2.60
CA PHE A 330 3.13 -0.78 4.05
C PHE A 330 4.58 -0.91 4.53
N VAL A 331 5.34 -1.85 3.96
CA VAL A 331 6.77 -2.03 4.30
C VAL A 331 7.57 -0.78 3.90
N SER A 332 7.33 -0.24 2.70
CA SER A 332 7.93 1.01 2.21
C SER A 332 7.69 2.17 3.17
N TRP A 333 6.46 2.32 3.62
CA TRP A 333 6.09 3.39 4.54
C TRP A 333 6.81 3.26 5.89
N ASN A 334 6.86 2.06 6.50
CA ASN A 334 7.57 1.82 7.76
C ASN A 334 9.07 2.13 7.64
N ILE A 335 9.69 1.71 6.54
CA ILE A 335 11.12 1.95 6.29
C ILE A 335 11.38 3.46 6.14
N ARG A 336 10.57 4.18 5.34
CA ARG A 336 10.74 5.64 5.15
C ARG A 336 10.62 6.42 6.44
N ASN A 337 9.65 6.07 7.28
CA ASN A 337 9.44 6.78 8.55
C ASN A 337 10.51 6.47 9.59
N SER A 338 11.03 5.24 9.60
CA SER A 338 12.05 4.84 10.56
C SER A 338 13.46 5.26 10.13
N PHE A 339 13.70 5.39 8.80
CA PHE A 339 15.03 5.62 8.23
C PHE A 339 14.96 6.67 7.10
N PRO A 340 15.14 7.97 7.39
CA PRO A 340 15.06 9.02 6.37
C PRO A 340 16.06 8.88 5.21
N SER A 341 17.20 8.22 5.45
CA SER A 341 18.24 7.94 4.43
C SER A 341 17.89 6.79 3.49
N LEU A 342 16.91 5.96 3.84
CA LEU A 342 16.47 4.83 3.05
C LEU A 342 15.29 5.22 2.17
N LYS A 343 15.39 4.90 0.88
CA LYS A 343 14.38 5.20 -0.15
C LYS A 343 13.89 3.88 -0.76
N PRO A 344 12.89 3.23 -0.16
CA PRO A 344 12.30 2.02 -0.71
C PRO A 344 11.48 2.34 -1.97
N PHE A 345 11.54 1.45 -2.95
CA PHE A 345 10.74 1.51 -4.19
C PHE A 345 10.51 0.10 -4.74
N VAL A 346 9.51 -0.03 -5.60
CA VAL A 346 9.15 -1.31 -6.23
C VAL A 346 9.43 -1.24 -7.73
N TYR A 347 10.12 -2.26 -8.24
CA TYR A 347 10.37 -2.43 -9.66
C TYR A 347 10.32 -3.91 -10.02
N ASP A 348 9.63 -4.27 -11.09
CA ASP A 348 9.48 -5.64 -11.60
C ASP A 348 9.07 -6.64 -10.49
N ASN A 349 8.04 -6.27 -9.71
CA ASN A 349 7.53 -7.04 -8.56
C ASN A 349 8.57 -7.39 -7.49
N LYS A 350 9.65 -6.60 -7.40
CA LYS A 350 10.69 -6.70 -6.38
C LYS A 350 10.78 -5.40 -5.61
N MET A 351 11.04 -5.51 -4.32
CA MET A 351 11.26 -4.35 -3.48
C MET A 351 12.75 -4.06 -3.37
N TYR A 352 13.11 -2.84 -3.71
CA TYR A 352 14.46 -2.30 -3.55
C TYR A 352 14.47 -1.18 -2.52
N ILE A 353 15.61 -0.99 -1.88
CA ILE A 353 15.85 0.10 -0.93
C ILE A 353 17.14 0.77 -1.33
N LEU A 354 17.08 2.00 -1.84
CA LEU A 354 18.26 2.82 -2.09
C LEU A 354 18.63 3.56 -0.79
N LYS A 355 19.84 3.37 -0.31
CA LYS A 355 20.45 4.16 0.76
C LYS A 355 21.25 5.31 0.15
N VAL A 356 20.97 6.53 0.61
CA VAL A 356 21.80 7.70 0.37
C VAL A 356 22.80 7.80 1.53
N CYS A 357 24.07 7.55 1.25
CA CYS A 357 25.12 7.50 2.25
C CYS A 357 25.78 8.86 2.44
N THR A 358 26.19 9.15 3.66
CA THR A 358 27.03 10.32 4.04
C THR A 358 28.51 9.95 4.05
N ASP A 359 29.38 10.93 4.27
CA ASP A 359 30.83 10.69 4.41
C ASP A 359 31.19 9.88 5.67
N GLN A 360 30.28 9.79 6.62
CA GLN A 360 30.46 9.04 7.87
C GLN A 360 29.99 7.57 7.76
N ASP A 361 29.23 7.24 6.71
CA ASP A 361 28.75 5.89 6.50
C ASP A 361 29.89 4.95 6.09
N SER A 362 29.87 3.74 6.64
CA SER A 362 30.81 2.68 6.27
C SER A 362 30.61 2.24 4.82
N LEU A 363 31.70 1.98 4.11
CA LEU A 363 31.65 1.40 2.77
C LEU A 363 31.12 -0.03 2.73
N SER A 364 30.99 -0.64 3.89
CA SER A 364 30.70 -2.08 4.04
C SER A 364 29.42 -2.41 4.78
N THR A 365 28.68 -1.41 5.27
CA THR A 365 27.53 -1.62 6.14
C THR A 365 26.33 -0.85 5.63
N PHE A 366 25.25 -1.57 5.30
CA PHE A 366 24.02 -0.95 4.80
C PHE A 366 23.27 -0.22 5.91
N ILE A 367 23.11 -0.85 7.07
CA ILE A 367 22.57 -0.24 8.30
C ILE A 367 23.46 -0.60 9.48
N THR A 368 23.45 0.22 10.51
CA THR A 368 24.24 -0.02 11.73
C THR A 368 23.63 -1.12 12.60
N THR A 369 24.40 -1.71 13.50
CA THR A 369 23.90 -2.73 14.43
C THR A 369 22.74 -2.21 15.30
N GLU A 370 22.75 -0.92 15.66
CA GLU A 370 21.67 -0.29 16.41
C GLU A 370 20.39 -0.17 15.57
N GLU A 371 20.53 0.17 14.31
CA GLU A 371 19.44 0.31 13.34
C GLU A 371 18.83 -1.05 12.97
N GLU A 372 19.60 -2.14 12.98
CA GLU A 372 19.09 -3.49 12.67
C GLU A 372 17.88 -3.88 13.53
N GLY A 373 17.93 -3.56 14.82
CA GLY A 373 16.84 -3.84 15.75
C GLY A 373 15.55 -3.12 15.37
N ILE A 374 15.65 -1.89 14.83
CA ILE A 374 14.52 -1.10 14.34
C ILE A 374 14.03 -1.68 13.01
N PHE A 375 14.95 -2.00 12.10
CA PHE A 375 14.63 -2.56 10.80
C PHE A 375 13.91 -3.91 10.93
N ARG A 376 14.38 -4.81 11.79
CA ARG A 376 13.73 -6.09 12.09
C ARG A 376 12.28 -5.93 12.59
N ARG A 377 11.99 -4.87 13.35
CA ARG A 377 10.63 -4.57 13.83
C ARG A 377 9.67 -4.22 12.70
N CYS A 378 10.14 -3.70 11.57
CA CYS A 378 9.30 -3.43 10.41
C CYS A 378 8.66 -4.72 9.83
N PHE A 379 9.27 -5.88 10.09
CA PHE A 379 8.83 -7.20 9.59
C PHE A 379 8.24 -8.10 10.66
N ARG A 380 8.33 -7.74 11.93
CA ARG A 380 7.85 -8.47 13.13
C ARG A 380 8.27 -9.95 13.20
N SER A 381 7.37 -10.86 12.81
CA SER A 381 7.60 -12.31 12.86
C SER A 381 7.95 -12.93 11.51
N GLN A 382 8.03 -12.12 10.45
CA GLN A 382 8.37 -12.62 9.13
C GLN A 382 9.88 -12.62 8.93
N ASN A 383 10.37 -13.70 8.34
CA ASN A 383 11.75 -13.78 7.92
C ASN A 383 11.96 -12.93 6.66
N PHE A 384 13.09 -12.24 6.62
CA PHE A 384 13.50 -11.44 5.47
C PHE A 384 14.95 -11.73 5.07
N LEU A 385 15.31 -11.32 3.88
CA LEU A 385 16.67 -11.28 3.36
C LEU A 385 16.89 -9.95 2.64
N CYS A 386 17.90 -9.22 3.04
CA CYS A 386 18.40 -8.05 2.34
C CYS A 386 19.67 -8.41 1.58
N SER A 387 19.60 -8.44 0.26
CA SER A 387 20.76 -8.65 -0.62
C SER A 387 21.31 -7.29 -1.05
N VAL A 388 22.53 -6.96 -0.60
CA VAL A 388 23.08 -5.61 -0.66
C VAL A 388 24.19 -5.53 -1.72
N SER A 389 24.15 -4.49 -2.55
CA SER A 389 25.18 -4.15 -3.55
C SER A 389 26.47 -3.63 -2.91
N ASN A 390 27.52 -3.52 -3.69
CA ASN A 390 28.63 -2.63 -3.35
C ASN A 390 28.15 -1.17 -3.34
N MET A 391 28.89 -0.29 -2.64
CA MET A 391 28.69 1.14 -2.74
C MET A 391 28.99 1.62 -4.16
N PHE A 392 28.18 2.52 -4.70
CA PHE A 392 28.36 3.14 -6.00
C PHE A 392 28.19 4.66 -5.92
N PHE A 393 28.63 5.40 -6.94
CA PHE A 393 28.83 6.83 -6.83
C PHE A 393 28.00 7.68 -7.79
N THR A 394 27.32 7.04 -8.71
CA THR A 394 26.38 7.70 -9.62
C THR A 394 25.11 6.85 -9.80
N LEU A 395 23.95 7.48 -9.87
CA LEU A 395 22.68 6.76 -10.10
C LEU A 395 22.64 6.04 -11.46
N MET A 396 23.53 6.37 -12.37
CA MET A 396 23.69 5.61 -13.62
C MET A 396 24.18 4.17 -13.39
N GLU A 397 24.79 3.88 -12.24
CA GLU A 397 25.23 2.54 -11.85
C GLU A 397 24.12 1.71 -11.17
N LEU A 398 22.93 2.26 -11.00
CA LEU A 398 21.80 1.58 -10.35
C LEU A 398 21.47 0.21 -10.99
N PRO A 399 21.49 0.02 -12.33
CA PRO A 399 21.28 -1.29 -12.93
C PRO A 399 22.37 -2.32 -12.56
N ILE A 400 23.62 -1.87 -12.42
CA ILE A 400 24.74 -2.72 -11.97
C ILE A 400 24.51 -3.14 -10.52
N ALA A 401 24.14 -2.19 -9.64
CA ALA A 401 23.84 -2.46 -8.25
C ALA A 401 22.67 -3.44 -8.10
N ALA A 402 21.61 -3.29 -8.90
CA ALA A 402 20.48 -4.23 -8.91
C ALA A 402 20.89 -5.64 -9.35
N ARG A 403 21.79 -5.76 -10.33
CA ARG A 403 22.36 -7.05 -10.73
C ARG A 403 23.19 -7.68 -9.60
N GLN A 404 23.99 -6.90 -8.87
CA GLN A 404 24.72 -7.37 -7.70
C GLN A 404 23.79 -7.90 -6.61
N CYS A 405 22.70 -7.19 -6.33
CA CYS A 405 21.68 -7.65 -5.38
C CYS A 405 21.05 -8.99 -5.80
N ASN A 406 20.68 -9.13 -7.08
CA ASN A 406 20.12 -10.37 -7.60
C ASN A 406 21.11 -11.54 -7.48
N GLU A 407 22.38 -11.36 -7.81
CA GLU A 407 23.41 -12.40 -7.69
C GLU A 407 23.61 -12.83 -6.22
N THR A 408 23.59 -11.87 -5.31
CA THR A 408 23.64 -12.14 -3.86
C THR A 408 22.44 -12.94 -3.39
N TYR A 409 21.23 -12.58 -3.83
CA TYR A 409 20.00 -13.30 -3.54
C TYR A 409 20.05 -14.77 -4.03
N PHE A 410 20.46 -14.98 -5.28
CA PHE A 410 20.56 -16.34 -5.85
C PHE A 410 21.54 -17.24 -5.11
N ARG A 411 22.57 -16.69 -4.49
CA ARG A 411 23.55 -17.44 -3.70
C ARG A 411 22.97 -17.88 -2.35
N HIS A 412 22.20 -17.03 -1.70
CA HIS A 412 21.79 -17.25 -0.32
C HIS A 412 20.39 -17.84 -0.17
N GLN A 413 19.44 -17.51 -1.01
CA GLN A 413 18.03 -17.99 -1.12
C GLN A 413 17.27 -18.29 0.19
N THR A 414 17.94 -18.31 1.33
CA THR A 414 17.39 -18.61 2.65
C THR A 414 17.10 -17.32 3.39
N LEU A 415 15.86 -17.15 3.84
CA LEU A 415 15.46 -15.98 4.63
C LEU A 415 16.01 -16.10 6.06
N SER A 416 17.19 -15.56 6.27
CA SER A 416 17.95 -15.66 7.52
C SER A 416 17.75 -14.49 8.49
N ASN A 417 16.85 -13.55 8.17
CA ASN A 417 16.69 -12.28 8.88
C ASN A 417 17.97 -11.45 8.92
N ASP A 418 18.69 -11.38 7.81
CA ASP A 418 20.04 -10.85 7.75
C ASP A 418 20.29 -10.04 6.48
N PHE A 419 21.45 -9.36 6.46
CA PHE A 419 21.99 -8.62 5.34
C PHE A 419 23.13 -9.41 4.72
N GLN A 420 23.00 -9.72 3.42
CA GLN A 420 24.02 -10.41 2.64
C GLN A 420 24.62 -9.46 1.63
N TYR A 421 25.93 -9.37 1.56
CA TYR A 421 26.64 -8.38 0.77
C TYR A 421 27.30 -8.98 -0.46
N PHE A 422 27.13 -8.34 -1.62
CA PHE A 422 27.78 -8.78 -2.87
C PHE A 422 29.31 -8.81 -2.75
N ARG A 423 29.89 -7.92 -1.98
CA ARG A 423 31.35 -7.90 -1.72
C ARG A 423 31.88 -9.25 -1.20
N ASP A 424 31.09 -9.94 -0.40
CA ASP A 424 31.51 -11.20 0.25
C ASP A 424 31.49 -12.39 -0.74
N ILE A 425 30.74 -12.25 -1.83
CA ILE A 425 30.63 -13.28 -2.88
C ILE A 425 31.26 -12.82 -4.22
N SER A 426 31.81 -11.63 -4.29
CA SER A 426 32.26 -11.03 -5.56
C SER A 426 33.31 -11.85 -6.29
N LEU A 427 34.29 -12.42 -5.56
CA LEU A 427 35.28 -13.30 -6.16
C LEU A 427 34.68 -14.61 -6.67
N LEU A 428 33.81 -15.23 -5.88
CA LEU A 428 33.10 -16.44 -6.30
C LEU A 428 32.19 -16.18 -7.51
N PHE A 429 31.59 -15.00 -7.59
CA PHE A 429 30.83 -14.58 -8.76
C PHE A 429 31.74 -14.52 -10.01
N VAL A 430 32.90 -13.88 -9.92
CA VAL A 430 33.86 -13.79 -11.05
C VAL A 430 34.33 -15.17 -11.48
N LEU A 431 34.70 -16.03 -10.54
CA LEU A 431 35.13 -17.40 -10.84
C LEU A 431 34.04 -18.22 -11.54
N ARG A 432 32.80 -18.09 -11.12
CA ARG A 432 31.66 -18.75 -11.76
C ARG A 432 31.40 -18.24 -13.18
N GLU A 433 31.57 -16.93 -13.43
CA GLU A 433 31.45 -16.38 -14.78
C GLU A 433 32.57 -16.84 -15.69
N LEU A 434 33.83 -16.94 -15.19
CA LEU A 434 34.95 -17.49 -15.92
C LEU A 434 34.77 -18.98 -16.26
N GLU A 435 34.16 -19.75 -15.33
CA GLU A 435 33.82 -21.15 -15.58
C GLU A 435 32.77 -21.29 -16.70
N LYS A 436 31.72 -20.48 -16.70
CA LYS A 436 30.70 -20.47 -17.76
C LYS A 436 31.32 -20.14 -19.15
N MET A 437 32.37 -19.37 -19.14
CA MET A 437 33.14 -19.01 -20.37
C MET A 437 34.23 -20.03 -20.72
N GLU A 438 34.38 -21.12 -19.98
CA GLU A 438 35.42 -22.13 -20.14
C GLU A 438 36.83 -21.57 -19.99
N LEU A 439 37.01 -20.50 -19.21
CA LEU A 439 38.27 -19.82 -19.01
C LEU A 439 38.93 -20.13 -17.66
N ILE A 440 38.28 -20.89 -16.82
CA ILE A 440 38.73 -21.13 -15.44
C ILE A 440 40.08 -21.84 -15.37
N ASP A 441 40.33 -22.80 -16.29
CA ASP A 441 41.57 -23.57 -16.35
C ASP A 441 42.77 -22.70 -16.79
N MET A 442 42.51 -21.53 -17.41
CA MET A 442 43.57 -20.60 -17.81
C MET A 442 44.18 -19.82 -16.65
N ILE A 443 43.48 -19.77 -15.50
CA ILE A 443 43.96 -19.05 -14.30
C ILE A 443 44.57 -19.97 -13.25
N GLU A 444 44.62 -21.30 -13.49
CA GLU A 444 45.21 -22.25 -12.55
C GLU A 444 46.70 -21.99 -12.40
N SER A 445 47.17 -21.73 -11.17
CA SER A 445 48.57 -21.52 -10.90
C SER A 445 49.35 -22.83 -10.88
N PRO A 446 50.55 -22.86 -11.51
CA PRO A 446 51.41 -24.06 -11.44
C PRO A 446 51.74 -24.45 -10.02
N GLU A 447 51.94 -23.50 -9.12
CA GLU A 447 52.28 -23.73 -7.72
C GLU A 447 51.11 -24.40 -6.98
N TYR A 448 49.89 -23.96 -7.24
CA TYR A 448 48.71 -24.61 -6.66
C TYR A 448 48.57 -26.05 -7.18
N HIS A 449 48.70 -26.24 -8.46
CA HIS A 449 48.61 -27.55 -9.11
C HIS A 449 49.58 -28.54 -8.49
N VAL A 450 50.88 -28.15 -8.36
CA VAL A 450 51.94 -28.99 -7.79
C VAL A 450 51.66 -29.33 -6.30
N LEU A 451 51.23 -28.34 -5.53
CA LEU A 451 50.93 -28.56 -4.10
C LEU A 451 49.69 -29.46 -3.89
N LYS A 452 48.67 -29.27 -4.71
CA LYS A 452 47.45 -30.10 -4.72
C LYS A 452 47.77 -31.55 -5.08
N GLN A 453 48.56 -31.79 -6.11
CA GLN A 453 49.03 -33.15 -6.45
C GLN A 453 49.84 -33.78 -5.32
N TYR A 454 50.71 -33.01 -4.67
CA TYR A 454 51.49 -33.50 -3.53
C TYR A 454 50.54 -33.89 -2.37
N ASP A 455 49.53 -33.09 -2.04
CA ASP A 455 48.57 -33.41 -0.99
C ASP A 455 47.76 -34.68 -1.29
N MET A 456 47.33 -34.84 -2.56
CA MET A 456 46.65 -36.07 -3.00
C MET A 456 47.52 -37.31 -2.88
N MET A 457 48.80 -37.23 -3.27
CA MET A 457 49.71 -38.38 -3.23
C MET A 457 50.13 -38.78 -1.80
N HIS A 458 50.21 -37.82 -0.89
CA HIS A 458 50.73 -38.04 0.48
C HIS A 458 49.67 -37.94 1.56
N ASN A 459 48.41 -37.83 1.20
CA ASN A 459 47.29 -37.63 2.10
C ASN A 459 47.54 -36.49 3.12
N ASN A 460 48.00 -35.36 2.60
CA ASN A 460 48.30 -34.14 3.34
C ASN A 460 47.24 -33.08 3.13
N ASN A 461 47.35 -31.96 3.85
CA ASN A 461 46.47 -30.78 3.76
C ASN A 461 47.33 -29.49 3.71
N LEU A 462 48.37 -29.49 2.94
CA LEU A 462 49.28 -28.33 2.81
C LEU A 462 48.61 -27.15 2.10
N CYS A 463 47.75 -27.42 1.11
CA CYS A 463 46.99 -26.37 0.41
C CYS A 463 46.13 -25.58 1.41
N ASP A 464 45.32 -26.25 2.25
CA ASP A 464 44.42 -25.59 3.20
C ASP A 464 45.18 -24.74 4.23
N ILE A 465 46.30 -25.29 4.75
CA ILE A 465 47.12 -24.56 5.72
C ILE A 465 47.85 -23.39 5.06
N PHE A 466 48.26 -23.55 3.81
CA PHE A 466 48.97 -22.48 3.10
C PHE A 466 48.04 -21.35 2.71
N ILE A 467 46.80 -21.65 2.27
CA ILE A 467 45.81 -20.61 2.01
C ILE A 467 45.45 -19.81 3.25
N GLU A 468 45.27 -20.49 4.38
CA GLU A 468 45.02 -19.84 5.67
C GLU A 468 46.20 -18.95 6.11
N TYR A 469 47.43 -19.38 5.82
CA TYR A 469 48.62 -18.57 6.07
C TYR A 469 48.65 -17.29 5.25
N LEU A 470 48.27 -17.35 3.96
CA LEU A 470 48.15 -16.19 3.12
C LEU A 470 47.04 -15.25 3.59
N GLN A 471 45.86 -15.79 3.94
CA GLN A 471 44.73 -15.04 4.44
C GLN A 471 44.97 -14.37 5.79
N SER A 472 45.81 -14.99 6.63
CA SER A 472 46.25 -14.45 7.92
C SER A 472 47.38 -13.40 7.80
N GLY A 473 47.65 -12.90 6.60
CA GLY A 473 48.73 -11.91 6.34
C GLY A 473 50.11 -12.44 6.70
N HIS A 474 50.38 -13.72 6.44
CA HIS A 474 51.65 -14.43 6.74
C HIS A 474 51.92 -14.61 8.25
N ASN A 475 50.88 -14.55 9.08
CA ASN A 475 50.99 -14.66 10.51
C ASN A 475 50.82 -16.13 11.01
N VAL A 476 51.95 -16.79 11.28
CA VAL A 476 51.97 -18.21 11.73
C VAL A 476 51.13 -18.44 12.99
N ASN A 477 51.06 -17.47 13.92
CA ASN A 477 50.28 -17.64 15.16
C ASN A 477 48.77 -17.61 14.88
N GLN A 478 48.33 -16.68 14.06
CA GLN A 478 46.92 -16.58 13.64
C GLN A 478 46.52 -17.80 12.83
N THR A 479 47.34 -18.24 11.85
CA THR A 479 47.14 -19.47 11.11
C THR A 479 47.03 -20.69 12.05
N ALA A 480 47.92 -20.82 13.04
CA ALA A 480 47.89 -21.92 13.98
C ALA A 480 46.59 -21.98 14.80
N THR A 481 46.07 -20.83 15.18
CA THR A 481 44.78 -20.70 15.86
C THR A 481 43.63 -21.12 14.94
N ALA A 482 43.59 -20.63 13.71
CA ALA A 482 42.56 -20.91 12.73
C ALA A 482 42.48 -22.40 12.34
N VAL A 483 43.62 -23.03 12.13
CA VAL A 483 43.68 -24.47 11.74
C VAL A 483 43.75 -25.42 12.92
N PHE A 484 43.66 -24.95 14.17
CA PHE A 484 43.71 -25.75 15.41
C PHE A 484 44.96 -26.62 15.54
N LEU A 485 46.11 -26.11 15.11
CA LEU A 485 47.41 -26.80 15.19
C LEU A 485 48.41 -26.01 16.04
N HIS A 486 49.43 -26.71 16.53
CA HIS A 486 50.54 -26.05 17.24
C HIS A 486 51.38 -25.23 16.26
N ARG A 487 51.84 -24.03 16.68
CA ARG A 487 52.64 -23.09 15.88
C ARG A 487 53.79 -23.76 15.12
N ASN A 488 54.57 -24.65 15.82
CA ASN A 488 55.71 -25.30 15.18
C ASN A 488 55.26 -26.28 14.08
N THR A 489 54.13 -26.94 14.24
CA THR A 489 53.56 -27.83 13.22
C THR A 489 53.17 -27.02 11.98
N VAL A 490 52.48 -25.87 12.16
CA VAL A 490 52.12 -24.96 11.07
C VAL A 490 53.36 -24.44 10.36
N LEU A 491 54.37 -23.98 11.11
CA LEU A 491 55.62 -23.49 10.54
C LEU A 491 56.33 -24.56 9.66
N ASN A 492 56.38 -25.81 10.15
CA ASN A 492 56.98 -26.91 9.40
C ASN A 492 56.14 -27.24 8.14
N LYS A 493 54.82 -27.20 8.21
CA LYS A 493 53.95 -27.44 7.06
C LYS A 493 54.07 -26.34 6.01
N ILE A 494 54.14 -25.05 6.42
CA ILE A 494 54.40 -23.94 5.52
C ILE A 494 55.75 -24.09 4.81
N LYS A 495 56.82 -24.37 5.56
CA LYS A 495 58.16 -24.63 4.96
C LYS A 495 58.12 -25.79 3.97
N LYS A 496 57.40 -26.86 4.32
CA LYS A 496 57.23 -28.01 3.41
C LYS A 496 56.48 -27.61 2.15
N ALA A 497 55.36 -26.85 2.25
CA ALA A 497 54.61 -26.36 1.12
C ALA A 497 55.49 -25.52 0.19
N MET A 498 56.24 -24.55 0.72
CA MET A 498 57.18 -23.72 -0.05
C MET A 498 58.27 -24.60 -0.73
N SER A 499 58.78 -25.60 -0.03
CA SER A 499 59.75 -26.53 -0.61
C SER A 499 59.18 -27.39 -1.73
N VAL A 500 57.91 -27.78 -1.66
CA VAL A 500 57.22 -28.55 -2.71
C VAL A 500 56.97 -27.66 -3.93
N MET A 501 56.55 -26.45 -3.73
CA MET A 501 56.26 -25.49 -4.82
C MET A 501 57.53 -24.89 -5.43
N GLN A 502 58.67 -24.97 -4.77
CA GLN A 502 59.94 -24.38 -5.20
C GLN A 502 59.85 -22.91 -5.55
N CYS A 503 59.00 -22.17 -4.87
CA CYS A 503 58.64 -20.79 -5.16
C CYS A 503 58.79 -19.94 -3.89
N ASP A 504 59.23 -18.68 -4.11
CA ASP A 504 59.18 -17.64 -3.09
C ASP A 504 57.88 -16.85 -3.23
N PHE A 505 57.02 -16.97 -2.24
CA PHE A 505 55.71 -16.32 -2.27
C PHE A 505 55.73 -14.87 -1.79
N GLU A 506 56.83 -14.13 -2.07
CA GLU A 506 56.86 -12.67 -1.87
C GLU A 506 56.18 -11.90 -2.97
N ASP A 507 56.05 -12.49 -4.18
CA ASP A 507 55.40 -11.89 -5.32
C ASP A 507 53.88 -11.93 -5.20
N TYR A 508 53.27 -10.74 -5.26
CA TYR A 508 51.83 -10.56 -5.18
C TYR A 508 51.04 -11.29 -6.29
N GLN A 509 51.56 -11.35 -7.50
CA GLN A 509 50.87 -12.01 -8.61
C GLN A 509 50.77 -13.52 -8.37
N THR A 510 51.85 -14.15 -7.93
CA THR A 510 51.90 -15.57 -7.58
C THR A 510 50.94 -15.90 -6.43
N GLN A 511 50.92 -15.07 -5.36
CA GLN A 511 49.97 -15.23 -4.28
C GLN A 511 48.54 -15.15 -4.75
N THR A 512 48.21 -14.16 -5.57
CA THR A 512 46.84 -13.95 -6.09
C THR A 512 46.42 -15.11 -6.99
N ALA A 513 47.30 -15.58 -7.90
CA ALA A 513 47.03 -16.73 -8.76
C ALA A 513 46.76 -18.00 -7.95
N PHE A 514 47.58 -18.23 -6.91
CA PHE A 514 47.38 -19.38 -5.98
C PHE A 514 46.00 -19.31 -5.26
N ILE A 515 45.65 -18.14 -4.71
CA ILE A 515 44.35 -17.92 -4.02
C ILE A 515 43.19 -18.17 -4.99
N LEU A 516 43.26 -17.61 -6.22
CA LEU A 516 42.21 -17.77 -7.23
C LEU A 516 42.02 -19.25 -7.61
N SER A 517 43.15 -19.98 -7.81
CA SER A 517 43.12 -21.41 -8.14
C SER A 517 42.49 -22.24 -7.01
N TYR A 518 42.85 -21.94 -5.77
CA TYR A 518 42.26 -22.61 -4.58
C TYR A 518 40.75 -22.36 -4.51
N LEU A 519 40.32 -21.08 -4.66
CA LEU A 519 38.91 -20.72 -4.61
C LEU A 519 38.11 -21.33 -5.78
N ALA A 520 38.74 -21.49 -6.96
CA ALA A 520 38.09 -22.14 -8.09
C ALA A 520 37.78 -23.62 -7.85
N ASP A 521 38.64 -24.33 -7.10
CA ASP A 521 38.45 -25.72 -6.72
C ASP A 521 37.42 -25.93 -5.59
N HIS A 522 37.25 -24.94 -4.71
CA HIS A 522 36.49 -25.05 -3.47
C HIS A 522 35.21 -24.21 -3.47
N LYS A 523 34.61 -23.99 -4.66
CA LYS A 523 33.36 -23.21 -4.87
C LYS A 523 32.15 -23.73 -4.11
#